data_86f68592eeabfa4dd6f09b982b8501b5
#
_entry.id   86f68592eeabfa4dd6f09b982b8501b5
#
_cell.length_a   1.000
_cell.length_b   1.000
_cell.length_c   1.000
_cell.angle_alpha   90.00
_cell.angle_beta   90.00
_cell.angle_gamma   90.00
#
_symmetry.space_group_name_H-M   'P 1'
#
loop_
_entity.id
_entity.type
_entity.pdbx_description
1 polymer ?
#
loop_
_entity_poly.entity_id
_entity_poly.type
_entity_poly.pdbx_seq_one_letter_code
_entity_poly.pdbx_strand_id
1 'polypeptide(L)'
;MREPLRWANRYQLDAYSVFCRTLGYGIKRSDRSPARISGSMFNENLPSQVLYLLVRMEKYRWNAERTVAGWRRAEVKDKVFLQHPLIMPFNELLQKYPEEVEKDADVILNLPYVLALGGYELYKLADQ
;
A
#
# COMPACT_ATOMS: atom_id res chain seq x y z
N MET A 1 18.73 6.53 6.32
CA MET A 1 17.84 6.48 5.12
C MET A 1 18.01 7.75 4.31
N ARG A 2 18.18 7.62 3.02
CA ARG A 2 18.24 8.77 2.12
C ARG A 2 16.89 9.48 2.09
N GLU A 3 16.90 10.80 1.93
CA GLU A 3 15.71 11.64 1.94
C GLU A 3 14.61 11.15 0.96
N PRO A 4 14.93 10.80 -0.32
CA PRO A 4 13.90 10.30 -1.23
C PRO A 4 13.19 9.03 -0.75
N LEU A 5 13.90 8.11 -0.10
CA LEU A 5 13.30 6.88 0.44
C LEU A 5 12.42 7.18 1.65
N ARG A 6 12.80 8.15 2.48
CA ARG A 6 11.98 8.60 3.61
C ARG A 6 10.65 9.18 3.13
N TRP A 7 10.68 10.04 2.12
CA TRP A 7 9.47 10.60 1.53
C TRP A 7 8.59 9.55 0.88
N ALA A 8 9.17 8.57 0.19
CA ALA A 8 8.42 7.47 -0.41
C ALA A 8 7.65 6.67 0.64
N ASN A 9 8.28 6.34 1.77
CA ASN A 9 7.62 5.63 2.87
C ASN A 9 6.49 6.46 3.49
N ARG A 10 6.70 7.75 3.65
CA ARG A 10 5.68 8.68 4.17
C ARG A 10 4.46 8.74 3.27
N TYR A 11 4.67 8.88 1.96
CA TYR A 11 3.57 8.89 0.99
C TYR A 11 2.80 7.58 1.00
N GLN A 12 3.47 6.45 1.16
CA GLN A 12 2.84 5.14 1.25
C GLN A 12 1.95 5.04 2.49
N LEU A 13 2.41 5.51 3.65
CA LEU A 13 1.61 5.53 4.88
C LEU A 13 0.38 6.42 4.74
N ASP A 14 0.54 7.59 4.13
CA ASP A 14 -0.58 8.49 3.88
C ASP A 14 -1.62 7.85 2.97
N ALA A 15 -1.18 7.14 1.92
CA ALA A 15 -2.06 6.42 1.01
C ALA A 15 -2.82 5.30 1.72
N TYR A 16 -2.17 4.56 2.60
CA TYR A 16 -2.82 3.50 3.38
C TYR A 16 -3.89 4.05 4.32
N SER A 17 -3.67 5.21 4.92
CA SER A 17 -4.68 5.89 5.72
C SER A 17 -5.93 6.19 4.89
N VAL A 18 -5.76 6.68 3.67
CA VAL A 18 -6.87 6.93 2.75
C VAL A 18 -7.59 5.63 2.37
N PHE A 19 -6.84 4.57 2.06
CA PHE A 19 -7.42 3.26 1.74
C PHE A 19 -8.27 2.73 2.89
N CYS A 20 -7.76 2.79 4.11
CA CYS A 20 -8.50 2.34 5.30
C CYS A 20 -9.80 3.12 5.47
N ARG A 21 -9.78 4.43 5.31
CA ARG A 21 -10.98 5.28 5.39
C ARG A 21 -12.01 4.91 4.33
N THR A 22 -11.54 4.64 3.12
CA THR A 22 -12.43 4.21 2.02
C THR A 22 -13.14 2.90 2.37
N LEU A 23 -12.46 2.02 3.11
CA LEU A 23 -13.03 0.75 3.58
C LEU A 23 -13.86 0.89 4.86
N GLY A 24 -13.94 2.07 5.43
CA GLY A 24 -14.67 2.33 6.67
C GLY A 24 -13.87 2.11 7.94
N TYR A 25 -12.55 2.15 7.86
CA TYR A 25 -11.65 1.96 9.01
C TYR A 25 -10.84 3.23 9.31
N GLY A 26 -10.60 3.46 10.60
CA GLY A 26 -9.65 4.45 11.08
C GLY A 26 -8.42 3.78 11.68
N ILE A 27 -7.36 4.56 11.87
CA ILE A 27 -6.11 4.11 12.50
C ILE A 27 -5.91 4.90 13.79
N LYS A 28 -5.62 4.21 14.88
CA LYS A 28 -5.31 4.83 16.18
C LYS A 28 -4.20 4.08 16.88
N ARG A 29 -3.62 4.69 17.91
CA ARG A 29 -2.68 3.99 18.78
C ARG A 29 -3.39 2.82 19.45
N SER A 30 -2.69 1.69 19.56
CA SER A 30 -3.24 0.50 20.16
C SER A 30 -3.49 0.70 21.66
N ASP A 31 -4.75 0.55 22.07
CA ASP A 31 -5.18 0.55 23.46
C ASP A 31 -5.80 -0.80 23.83
N ARG A 32 -5.64 -1.80 22.95
CA ARG A 32 -6.25 -3.12 23.08
C ARG A 32 -7.78 -3.07 23.17
N SER A 33 -8.38 -2.08 22.50
CA SER A 33 -9.83 -1.94 22.47
C SER A 33 -10.50 -3.18 21.87
N PRO A 34 -11.63 -3.65 22.41
CA PRO A 34 -12.43 -4.71 21.78
C PRO A 34 -12.92 -4.35 20.37
N ALA A 35 -12.98 -3.07 20.05
CA ALA A 35 -13.41 -2.59 18.72
C ALA A 35 -12.32 -2.67 17.66
N ARG A 36 -11.11 -3.08 18.02
CA ARG A 36 -10.03 -3.21 17.06
C ARG A 36 -10.35 -4.25 15.98
N ILE A 37 -9.87 -4.00 14.78
CA ILE A 37 -10.01 -4.93 13.66
C ILE A 37 -8.77 -5.83 13.62
N SER A 38 -8.96 -7.13 13.81
CA SER A 38 -7.88 -8.11 13.68
C SER A 38 -7.52 -8.34 12.20
N GLY A 39 -6.35 -8.95 11.96
CA GLY A 39 -5.95 -9.31 10.60
C GLY A 39 -6.94 -10.22 9.90
N SER A 40 -7.50 -11.21 10.61
CA SER A 40 -8.49 -12.12 10.03
C SER A 40 -9.80 -11.39 9.70
N MET A 41 -10.27 -10.51 10.57
CA MET A 41 -11.47 -9.71 10.30
C MET A 41 -11.26 -8.79 9.09
N PHE A 42 -10.10 -8.18 8.97
CA PHE A 42 -9.76 -7.34 7.83
C PHE A 42 -9.79 -8.14 6.53
N ASN A 43 -9.16 -9.31 6.51
CA ASN A 43 -9.08 -10.16 5.32
C ASN A 43 -10.44 -10.75 4.94
N GLU A 44 -11.23 -11.20 5.92
CA GLU A 44 -12.56 -11.76 5.69
C GLU A 44 -13.53 -10.74 5.10
N ASN A 45 -13.41 -9.48 5.50
CA ASN A 45 -14.31 -8.42 5.08
C ASN A 45 -13.78 -7.63 3.87
N LEU A 46 -12.68 -8.06 3.26
CA LEU A 46 -12.11 -7.41 2.09
C LEU A 46 -12.43 -8.21 0.82
N PRO A 47 -13.43 -7.78 0.03
CA PRO A 47 -13.73 -8.46 -1.22
C PRO A 47 -12.54 -8.44 -2.17
N SER A 48 -12.33 -9.52 -2.92
CA SER A 48 -11.19 -9.62 -3.85
C SER A 48 -11.19 -8.52 -4.90
N GLN A 49 -12.35 -8.05 -5.34
CA GLN A 49 -12.45 -6.93 -6.28
C GLN A 49 -11.94 -5.62 -5.67
N VAL A 50 -12.23 -5.40 -4.38
CA VAL A 50 -11.75 -4.22 -3.66
C VAL A 50 -10.23 -4.32 -3.45
N LEU A 51 -9.74 -5.48 -3.05
CA LEU A 51 -8.30 -5.72 -2.92
C LEU A 51 -7.57 -5.42 -4.24
N TYR A 52 -8.10 -5.93 -5.34
CA TYR A 52 -7.53 -5.69 -6.67
C TYR A 52 -7.48 -4.21 -7.02
N LEU A 53 -8.55 -3.48 -6.70
CA LEU A 53 -8.62 -2.04 -6.92
C LEU A 53 -7.58 -1.29 -6.09
N LEU A 54 -7.41 -1.68 -4.82
CA LEU A 54 -6.41 -1.07 -3.93
C LEU A 54 -4.99 -1.32 -4.43
N VAL A 55 -4.69 -2.52 -4.90
CA VAL A 55 -3.39 -2.85 -5.49
C VAL A 55 -3.12 -1.98 -6.72
N ARG A 56 -4.13 -1.81 -7.57
CA ARG A 56 -4.04 -0.96 -8.75
C ARG A 56 -3.79 0.50 -8.39
N MET A 57 -4.51 1.02 -7.39
CA MET A 57 -4.33 2.38 -6.89
C MET A 57 -2.92 2.58 -6.32
N GLU A 58 -2.42 1.62 -5.55
CA GLU A 58 -1.07 1.67 -4.99
C GLU A 58 -0.01 1.67 -6.10
N LYS A 59 -0.20 0.88 -7.15
CA LYS A 59 0.71 0.87 -8.29
C LYS A 59 0.77 2.23 -8.99
N TYR A 60 -0.39 2.86 -9.20
CA TYR A 60 -0.42 4.19 -9.82
C TYR A 60 0.20 5.25 -8.91
N ARG A 61 -0.05 5.16 -7.60
CA ARG A 61 0.61 6.04 -6.63
C ARG A 61 2.12 5.88 -6.68
N TRP A 62 2.61 4.64 -6.68
CA TRP A 62 4.04 4.34 -6.75
C TRP A 62 4.67 4.89 -8.03
N ASN A 63 4.04 4.65 -9.18
CA ASN A 63 4.50 5.18 -10.47
C ASN A 63 4.61 6.71 -10.44
N ALA A 64 3.56 7.37 -9.94
CA ALA A 64 3.51 8.83 -9.89
C ALA A 64 4.60 9.39 -8.98
N GLU A 65 4.77 8.81 -7.78
CA GLU A 65 5.79 9.23 -6.83
C GLU A 65 7.19 9.06 -7.42
N ARG A 66 7.48 7.92 -8.05
CA ARG A 66 8.77 7.66 -8.68
C ARG A 66 9.03 8.61 -9.85
N THR A 67 8.03 8.87 -10.67
CA THR A 67 8.14 9.78 -11.82
C THR A 67 8.42 11.22 -11.35
N VAL A 68 7.70 11.69 -10.33
CA VAL A 68 7.92 13.03 -9.76
C VAL A 68 9.33 13.14 -9.15
N ALA A 69 9.84 12.06 -8.54
CA ALA A 69 11.19 12.01 -7.99
C ALA A 69 12.29 11.89 -9.06
N GLY A 70 11.93 11.82 -10.34
CA GLY A 70 12.87 11.78 -11.45
C GLY A 70 13.20 10.39 -11.98
N TRP A 71 12.57 9.34 -11.45
CA TRP A 71 12.80 7.98 -11.94
C TRP A 71 12.17 7.78 -13.31
N ARG A 72 12.83 6.96 -14.12
CA ARG A 72 12.36 6.60 -15.47
C ARG A 72 12.33 5.09 -15.63
N ARG A 73 11.45 4.63 -16.51
CA ARG A 73 11.42 3.23 -16.91
C ARG A 73 12.70 2.86 -17.68
N ALA A 74 13.31 1.73 -17.31
CA ALA A 74 14.42 1.13 -18.03
C ALA A 74 14.44 -0.37 -17.75
N GLU A 75 15.15 -1.16 -18.57
CA GLU A 75 15.18 -2.61 -18.39
C GLU A 75 15.93 -3.05 -17.13
N VAL A 76 16.87 -2.22 -16.65
CA VAL A 76 17.69 -2.52 -15.48
C VAL A 76 17.52 -1.42 -14.45
N LYS A 77 17.41 -1.81 -13.18
CA LYS A 77 17.35 -0.86 -12.08
C LYS A 77 18.70 -0.18 -11.89
N ASP A 78 18.71 1.15 -11.84
CA ASP A 78 19.89 1.95 -11.60
C ASP A 78 19.55 3.14 -10.69
N LYS A 79 20.06 3.12 -9.47
CA LYS A 79 19.79 4.16 -8.48
C LYS A 79 20.48 5.48 -8.80
N VAL A 80 21.63 5.44 -9.48
CA VAL A 80 22.38 6.65 -9.83
C VAL A 80 21.65 7.43 -10.93
N PHE A 81 21.17 6.73 -11.96
CA PHE A 81 20.45 7.35 -13.06
C PHE A 81 18.93 7.34 -12.86
N LEU A 82 18.44 6.91 -11.68
CA LEU A 82 17.00 6.84 -11.34
C LEU A 82 16.20 6.05 -12.38
N GLN A 83 16.64 4.83 -12.66
CA GLN A 83 16.01 3.92 -13.61
C GLN A 83 15.41 2.71 -12.89
N HIS A 84 14.19 2.33 -13.26
CA HIS A 84 13.50 1.21 -12.65
C HIS A 84 12.65 0.45 -13.68
N PRO A 85 12.79 -0.89 -13.77
CA PRO A 85 12.07 -1.68 -14.77
C PRO A 85 10.56 -1.80 -14.49
N LEU A 86 10.11 -1.58 -13.26
CA LEU A 86 8.70 -1.76 -12.89
C LEU A 86 7.86 -0.48 -13.04
N ILE A 87 8.42 0.64 -13.52
CA ILE A 87 7.64 1.84 -13.83
C ILE A 87 6.86 1.58 -15.12
N MET A 88 5.64 1.10 -14.98
CA MET A 88 4.77 0.71 -16.09
C MET A 88 3.30 0.74 -15.68
N PRO A 89 2.35 0.79 -16.63
CA PRO A 89 0.94 0.69 -16.31
C PRO A 89 0.61 -0.63 -15.61
N PHE A 90 -0.43 -0.61 -14.77
CA PHE A 90 -0.83 -1.78 -13.98
C PHE A 90 -1.15 -3.00 -14.85
N ASN A 91 -1.86 -2.82 -15.97
CA ASN A 91 -2.21 -3.92 -16.85
C ASN A 91 -0.97 -4.61 -17.43
N GLU A 92 0.06 -3.84 -17.76
CA GLU A 92 1.33 -4.38 -18.24
C GLU A 92 2.06 -5.14 -17.14
N LEU A 93 2.08 -4.58 -15.92
CA LEU A 93 2.67 -5.25 -14.75
C LEU A 93 1.98 -6.59 -14.49
N LEU A 94 0.65 -6.62 -14.54
CA LEU A 94 -0.13 -7.83 -14.30
C LEU A 94 0.20 -8.93 -15.32
N GLN A 95 0.41 -8.56 -16.57
CA GLN A 95 0.75 -9.51 -17.64
C GLN A 95 2.19 -10.01 -17.55
N LYS A 96 3.15 -9.12 -17.30
CA LYS A 96 4.57 -9.45 -17.34
C LYS A 96 5.13 -9.90 -15.99
N TYR A 97 4.62 -9.36 -14.91
CA TYR A 97 5.13 -9.60 -13.55
C TYR A 97 3.98 -9.81 -12.56
N PRO A 98 3.16 -10.86 -12.75
CA PRO A 98 2.03 -11.10 -11.84
C PRO A 98 2.47 -11.32 -10.39
N GLU A 99 3.68 -11.83 -10.16
CA GLU A 99 4.23 -12.01 -8.82
C GLU A 99 4.42 -10.68 -8.07
N GLU A 100 4.69 -9.60 -8.78
CA GLU A 100 4.79 -8.27 -8.16
C GLU A 100 3.43 -7.76 -7.70
N VAL A 101 2.38 -8.06 -8.46
CA VAL A 101 1.00 -7.73 -8.07
C VAL A 101 0.61 -8.51 -6.81
N GLU A 102 0.98 -9.79 -6.71
CA GLU A 102 0.74 -10.61 -5.52
C GLU A 102 1.46 -10.07 -4.30
N LYS A 103 2.71 -9.61 -4.44
CA LYS A 103 3.45 -8.99 -3.34
C LYS A 103 2.75 -7.72 -2.83
N ASP A 104 2.26 -6.89 -3.73
CA ASP A 104 1.54 -5.68 -3.36
C ASP A 104 0.22 -6.02 -2.66
N ALA A 105 -0.49 -7.06 -3.10
CA ALA A 105 -1.68 -7.55 -2.44
C ALA A 105 -1.38 -8.04 -1.02
N ASP A 106 -0.28 -8.78 -0.85
CA ASP A 106 0.14 -9.28 0.47
C ASP A 106 0.45 -8.14 1.43
N VAL A 107 1.06 -7.05 0.95
CA VAL A 107 1.33 -5.87 1.78
C VAL A 107 0.02 -5.28 2.30
N ILE A 108 -1.00 -5.16 1.45
CA ILE A 108 -2.31 -4.63 1.86
C ILE A 108 -2.99 -5.57 2.86
N LEU A 109 -2.97 -6.88 2.60
CA LEU A 109 -3.59 -7.87 3.46
C LEU A 109 -2.92 -7.97 4.84
N ASN A 110 -1.63 -7.64 4.92
CA ASN A 110 -0.87 -7.66 6.17
C ASN A 110 -0.89 -6.31 6.91
N LEU A 111 -1.64 -5.32 6.42
CA LEU A 111 -1.67 -3.99 7.01
C LEU A 111 -1.99 -4.00 8.51
N PRO A 112 -3.00 -4.73 9.02
CA PRO A 112 -3.24 -4.77 10.47
C PRO A 112 -2.05 -5.26 11.28
N TYR A 113 -1.31 -6.24 10.77
CA TYR A 113 -0.11 -6.77 11.42
C TYR A 113 1.02 -5.74 11.45
N VAL A 114 1.25 -5.05 10.32
CA VAL A 114 2.27 -4.00 10.22
C VAL A 114 1.96 -2.85 11.17
N LEU A 115 0.70 -2.44 11.24
CA LEU A 115 0.26 -1.41 12.18
C LEU A 115 0.50 -1.84 13.63
N ALA A 116 0.21 -3.10 13.96
CA ALA A 116 0.43 -3.63 15.30
C ALA A 116 1.91 -3.58 15.71
N LEU A 117 2.83 -3.85 14.80
CA LEU A 117 4.27 -3.73 15.06
C LEU A 117 4.68 -2.30 15.44
N GLY A 118 4.00 -1.30 14.88
CA GLY A 118 4.22 0.11 15.20
C GLY A 118 3.43 0.63 16.39
N GLY A 119 2.63 -0.22 17.03
CA GLY A 119 1.79 0.17 18.16
C GLY A 119 0.47 0.82 17.74
N TYR A 120 -0.01 0.55 16.53
CA TYR A 120 -1.26 1.06 16.00
C TYR A 120 -2.26 -0.06 15.72
N GLU A 121 -3.53 0.30 15.62
CA GLU A 121 -4.60 -0.64 15.30
C GLU A 121 -5.66 0.01 14.41
N LEU A 122 -6.39 -0.84 13.68
CA LEU A 122 -7.56 -0.42 12.92
C LEU A 122 -8.80 -0.48 13.81
N TYR A 123 -9.73 0.43 13.59
CA TYR A 123 -11.05 0.40 14.21
C TYR A 123 -12.11 0.77 13.17
N LYS A 124 -13.32 0.26 13.36
CA LYS A 124 -14.42 0.55 12.45
C LYS A 124 -14.93 1.98 12.70
N LEU A 125 -15.01 2.77 11.62
CA LEU A 125 -15.61 4.10 11.70
C LEU A 125 -17.11 3.98 11.92
N ALA A 126 -17.67 4.92 12.68
CA ALA A 126 -19.11 4.95 12.89
C ALA A 126 -19.83 5.23 11.58
N ASP A 127 -20.95 4.55 11.37
CA ASP A 127 -21.82 4.80 10.23
C ASP A 127 -22.40 6.21 10.34
N GLN A 128 -22.24 6.98 9.28
CA GLN A 128 -22.82 8.34 9.20
C GLN A 128 -24.19 8.29 8.58
#